data_7aeb32fd5d47b98dfa4e31691267b84a
#
_entry.id   7aeb32fd5d47b98dfa4e31691267b84a
#
_cell.length_a   1.000
_cell.length_b   1.000
_cell.length_c   1.000
_cell.angle_alpha   90.00
_cell.angle_beta   90.00
_cell.angle_gamma   90.00
#
_symmetry.space_group_name_H-M   'P 1'
#
loop_
_entity.id
_entity.type
_entity.pdbx_description
1 polymer ?
#
loop_
_entity_poly.entity_id
_entity_poly.type
_entity_poly.pdbx_seq_one_letter_code
_entity_poly.pdbx_strand_id
1 'polypeptide(L)'
;MTVTAQKYLVAALSLVLLAAIVAAGSVESRLRLESAKQGAVRTGPLDPALDRGRQLYEKYSCIACHGTGGAGGVYNANAQTGGLINGVRFVAETYTKADLAKKILDGVPVVPKADPSGPNPPLAMPSYRGIVGVEEMRELVDYLYSLRPPGERAQF
;
A
#
# COMPACT_ATOMS: atom_id res chain seq x y z
N MET A 1 2.08 -41.52 46.41
CA MET A 1 1.54 -40.14 46.44
C MET A 1 0.15 -40.21 47.01
N THR A 2 -0.14 -39.45 48.06
CA THR A 2 -1.43 -39.40 48.71
C THR A 2 -2.46 -38.72 47.82
N VAL A 3 -3.72 -39.16 47.88
CA VAL A 3 -4.83 -38.62 47.06
C VAL A 3 -4.96 -37.08 47.20
N THR A 4 -4.59 -36.56 48.39
CA THR A 4 -4.54 -35.13 48.66
C THR A 4 -3.48 -34.39 47.82
N ALA A 5 -2.26 -34.93 47.71
CA ALA A 5 -1.19 -34.34 46.90
C ALA A 5 -1.53 -34.26 45.41
N GLN A 6 -2.21 -35.28 44.92
CA GLN A 6 -2.66 -35.33 43.53
C GLN A 6 -3.73 -34.28 43.21
N LYS A 7 -4.67 -34.02 44.12
CA LYS A 7 -5.69 -32.97 43.99
C LYS A 7 -5.07 -31.54 43.94
N TYR A 8 -4.10 -31.30 44.76
CA TYR A 8 -3.38 -29.99 44.75
C TYR A 8 -2.53 -29.79 43.49
N LEU A 9 -1.93 -30.86 42.96
CA LEU A 9 -1.16 -30.80 41.73
C LEU A 9 -2.08 -30.51 40.53
N VAL A 10 -3.23 -31.16 40.42
CA VAL A 10 -4.21 -30.90 39.35
C VAL A 10 -4.76 -29.48 39.43
N ALA A 11 -5.08 -28.98 40.63
CA ALA A 11 -5.58 -27.64 40.81
C ALA A 11 -4.52 -26.57 40.43
N ALA A 12 -3.25 -26.79 40.79
CA ALA A 12 -2.17 -25.90 40.43
C ALA A 12 -1.92 -25.87 38.93
N LEU A 13 -1.92 -27.01 38.27
CA LEU A 13 -1.79 -27.12 36.81
C LEU A 13 -2.94 -26.42 36.07
N SER A 14 -4.18 -26.58 36.56
CA SER A 14 -5.35 -25.89 35.98
C SER A 14 -5.26 -24.38 36.09
N LEU A 15 -4.79 -23.86 37.23
CA LEU A 15 -4.58 -22.41 37.41
C LEU A 15 -3.51 -21.84 36.49
N VAL A 16 -2.40 -22.57 36.31
CA VAL A 16 -1.32 -22.15 35.38
C VAL A 16 -1.83 -22.17 33.94
N LEU A 17 -2.59 -23.19 33.56
CA LEU A 17 -3.17 -23.25 32.20
C LEU A 17 -4.16 -22.10 31.94
N LEU A 18 -5.02 -21.80 32.91
CA LEU A 18 -5.96 -20.67 32.81
C LEU A 18 -5.23 -19.33 32.66
N ALA A 19 -4.19 -19.10 33.47
CA ALA A 19 -3.37 -17.92 33.38
C ALA A 19 -2.67 -17.77 32.01
N ALA A 20 -2.18 -18.88 31.46
CA ALA A 20 -1.57 -18.91 30.12
C ALA A 20 -2.57 -18.57 29.01
N ILE A 21 -3.80 -19.09 29.09
CA ILE A 21 -4.88 -18.79 28.11
C ILE A 21 -5.27 -17.31 28.17
N VAL A 22 -5.41 -16.72 29.36
CA VAL A 22 -5.72 -15.30 29.54
C VAL A 22 -4.59 -14.41 29.00
N ALA A 23 -3.34 -14.78 29.28
CA ALA A 23 -2.17 -14.05 28.76
C ALA A 23 -2.09 -14.11 27.23
N ALA A 24 -2.31 -15.28 26.62
CA ALA A 24 -2.34 -15.44 25.17
C ALA A 24 -3.44 -14.57 24.53
N GLY A 25 -4.66 -14.59 25.06
CA GLY A 25 -5.77 -13.79 24.55
C GLY A 25 -5.51 -12.29 24.64
N SER A 26 -4.77 -11.83 25.68
CA SER A 26 -4.41 -10.41 25.81
C SER A 26 -3.34 -9.97 24.81
N VAL A 27 -2.41 -10.84 24.44
CA VAL A 27 -1.40 -10.58 23.40
C VAL A 27 -2.03 -10.50 22.01
N GLU A 28 -2.92 -11.44 21.69
CA GLU A 28 -3.65 -11.41 20.40
C GLU A 28 -4.52 -10.16 20.26
N SER A 29 -5.18 -9.73 21.33
CA SER A 29 -5.99 -8.52 21.34
C SER A 29 -5.15 -7.27 21.12
N ARG A 30 -3.96 -7.20 21.69
CA ARG A 30 -3.00 -6.09 21.48
C ARG A 30 -2.48 -6.09 20.06
N LEU A 31 -2.07 -7.23 19.51
CA LEU A 31 -1.60 -7.35 18.13
C LEU A 31 -2.70 -6.96 17.12
N ARG A 32 -3.95 -7.35 17.34
CA ARG A 32 -5.08 -6.93 16.52
C ARG A 32 -5.34 -5.43 16.60
N LEU A 33 -5.22 -4.83 17.78
CA LEU A 33 -5.39 -3.39 17.97
C LEU A 33 -4.28 -2.58 17.28
N GLU A 34 -3.04 -3.06 17.34
CA GLU A 34 -1.91 -2.44 16.65
C GLU A 34 -2.00 -2.61 15.14
N SER A 35 -2.37 -3.80 14.64
CA SER A 35 -2.67 -4.01 13.22
C SER A 35 -3.81 -3.14 12.71
N ALA A 36 -4.86 -2.96 13.52
CA ALA A 36 -5.96 -2.05 13.17
C ALA A 36 -5.52 -0.58 13.14
N LYS A 37 -4.61 -0.17 14.02
CA LYS A 37 -4.02 1.18 14.01
C LYS A 37 -3.07 1.39 12.82
N GLN A 38 -2.34 0.36 12.41
CA GLN A 38 -1.45 0.40 11.25
C GLN A 38 -2.20 0.30 9.91
N GLY A 39 -3.34 -0.41 9.89
CA GLY A 39 -4.22 -0.55 8.72
C GLY A 39 -5.26 0.54 8.57
N ALA A 40 -5.37 1.47 9.50
CA ALA A 40 -6.23 2.63 9.36
C ALA A 40 -5.69 3.53 8.24
N VAL A 41 -6.07 3.20 6.99
CA VAL A 41 -6.17 4.21 5.93
C VAL A 41 -6.80 5.42 6.60
N ARG A 42 -6.17 6.60 6.49
CA ARG A 42 -6.68 7.85 7.03
C ARG A 42 -8.11 8.05 6.51
N THR A 43 -9.11 7.68 7.31
CA THR A 43 -10.54 7.85 7.02
C THR A 43 -11.05 9.21 7.51
N GLY A 44 -10.16 10.06 8.01
CA GLY A 44 -10.46 11.46 8.30
C GLY A 44 -10.56 12.30 7.03
N PRO A 45 -11.21 13.49 7.08
CA PRO A 45 -11.21 14.41 5.96
C PRO A 45 -9.78 14.69 5.53
N LEU A 46 -9.48 14.45 4.25
CA LEU A 46 -8.19 14.86 3.69
C LEU A 46 -8.08 16.39 3.77
N ASP A 47 -6.86 16.89 3.90
CA ASP A 47 -6.59 18.29 3.61
C ASP A 47 -7.24 18.63 2.26
N PRO A 48 -8.00 19.73 2.15
CA PRO A 48 -8.69 20.09 0.91
C PRO A 48 -7.78 20.10 -0.33
N ALA A 49 -6.50 20.44 -0.16
CA ALA A 49 -5.53 20.39 -1.25
C ALA A 49 -5.20 18.95 -1.68
N LEU A 50 -5.05 18.04 -0.71
CA LEU A 50 -4.83 16.61 -0.98
C LEU A 50 -6.08 15.94 -1.55
N ASP A 51 -7.26 16.39 -1.16
CA ASP A 51 -8.52 15.87 -1.71
C ASP A 51 -8.68 16.23 -3.18
N ARG A 52 -8.29 17.44 -3.59
CA ARG A 52 -8.23 17.81 -5.01
C ARG A 52 -7.26 16.94 -5.79
N GLY A 53 -6.07 16.70 -5.26
CA GLY A 53 -5.09 15.78 -5.86
C GLY A 53 -5.64 14.35 -6.01
N ARG A 54 -6.39 13.85 -5.02
CA ARG A 54 -7.10 12.56 -5.10
C ARG A 54 -8.14 12.56 -6.22
N GLN A 55 -8.96 13.61 -6.32
CA GLN A 55 -9.96 13.75 -7.39
C GLN A 55 -9.28 13.78 -8.77
N LEU A 56 -8.12 14.43 -8.90
CA LEU A 56 -7.35 14.44 -10.15
C LEU A 56 -6.80 13.05 -10.49
N TYR A 57 -6.34 12.28 -9.50
CA TYR A 57 -5.91 10.90 -9.66
C TYR A 57 -7.04 10.00 -10.23
N GLU A 58 -8.27 10.23 -9.78
CA GLU A 58 -9.46 9.55 -10.31
C GLU A 58 -9.87 10.11 -11.69
N LYS A 59 -9.94 11.44 -11.84
CA LYS A 59 -10.31 12.15 -13.09
C LYS A 59 -9.45 11.72 -14.29
N TYR A 60 -8.16 11.60 -14.06
CA TYR A 60 -7.20 11.19 -15.10
C TYR A 60 -7.03 9.67 -15.20
N SER A 61 -7.89 8.89 -14.55
CA SER A 61 -7.92 7.43 -14.58
C SER A 61 -6.63 6.74 -14.11
N CYS A 62 -5.78 7.42 -13.33
CA CYS A 62 -4.57 6.85 -12.74
C CYS A 62 -4.91 5.61 -11.88
N ILE A 63 -6.07 5.68 -11.18
CA ILE A 63 -6.60 4.61 -10.34
C ILE A 63 -6.83 3.30 -11.09
N ALA A 64 -7.15 3.36 -12.40
CA ALA A 64 -7.43 2.16 -13.20
C ALA A 64 -6.21 1.24 -13.36
N CYS A 65 -5.02 1.83 -13.37
CA CYS A 65 -3.76 1.10 -13.49
C CYS A 65 -3.03 0.98 -12.15
N HIS A 66 -2.95 2.07 -11.40
CA HIS A 66 -2.17 2.14 -10.15
C HIS A 66 -2.99 1.78 -8.89
N GLY A 67 -4.27 1.45 -9.04
CA GLY A 67 -5.14 0.99 -7.96
C GLY A 67 -5.58 2.08 -6.98
N THR A 68 -6.53 1.74 -6.14
CA THR A 68 -7.02 2.63 -5.08
C THR A 68 -5.90 2.98 -4.11
N GLY A 69 -5.72 4.28 -3.85
CA GLY A 69 -4.65 4.76 -2.98
C GLY A 69 -3.25 4.37 -3.45
N GLY A 70 -3.06 4.15 -4.76
CA GLY A 70 -1.76 3.87 -5.34
C GLY A 70 -1.19 2.48 -5.03
N ALA A 71 -2.03 1.51 -4.70
CA ALA A 71 -1.58 0.17 -4.29
C ALA A 71 -0.93 -0.64 -5.41
N GLY A 72 -1.24 -0.34 -6.67
CA GLY A 72 -0.78 -1.12 -7.84
C GLY A 72 -1.51 -2.45 -7.98
N GLY A 73 -0.84 -3.42 -8.61
CA GLY A 73 -1.29 -4.81 -8.66
C GLY A 73 -2.21 -5.14 -9.84
N VAL A 74 -2.48 -4.21 -10.74
CA VAL A 74 -3.23 -4.51 -11.97
C VAL A 74 -2.38 -5.39 -12.87
N TYR A 75 -2.98 -6.46 -13.41
CA TYR A 75 -2.28 -7.41 -14.27
C TYR A 75 -1.91 -6.77 -15.61
N ASN A 76 -0.66 -6.93 -16.01
CA ASN A 76 -0.10 -6.45 -17.27
C ASN A 76 0.80 -7.56 -17.84
N ALA A 77 0.21 -8.39 -18.69
CA ALA A 77 0.87 -9.59 -19.22
C ALA A 77 2.24 -9.26 -19.80
N ASN A 78 3.22 -10.12 -19.54
CA ASN A 78 4.60 -10.00 -19.99
C ASN A 78 5.35 -8.72 -19.57
N ALA A 79 4.83 -7.94 -18.61
CA ALA A 79 5.60 -6.83 -18.06
C ALA A 79 6.72 -7.36 -17.14
N GLN A 80 7.91 -6.78 -17.22
CA GLN A 80 9.10 -7.17 -16.44
C GLN A 80 8.89 -7.07 -14.91
N THR A 81 7.89 -6.33 -14.47
CA THR A 81 7.49 -6.17 -13.08
C THR A 81 6.69 -7.35 -12.52
N GLY A 82 6.97 -8.57 -12.96
CA GLY A 82 6.21 -9.75 -12.57
C GLY A 82 4.79 -9.82 -13.14
N GLY A 83 4.55 -9.14 -14.27
CA GLY A 83 3.24 -9.09 -14.89
C GLY A 83 2.24 -8.19 -14.17
N LEU A 84 2.70 -7.28 -13.31
CA LEU A 84 1.84 -6.37 -12.56
C LEU A 84 2.26 -4.90 -12.80
N ILE A 85 1.31 -3.99 -12.74
CA ILE A 85 1.61 -2.55 -12.69
C ILE A 85 2.01 -2.17 -11.28
N ASN A 86 3.14 -1.46 -11.15
CA ASN A 86 3.66 -1.01 -9.87
C ASN A 86 2.72 -0.03 -9.18
N GLY A 87 2.65 -0.14 -7.86
CA GLY A 87 2.04 0.87 -7.01
C GLY A 87 2.83 2.18 -7.02
N VAL A 88 2.14 3.25 -6.63
CA VAL A 88 2.71 4.61 -6.55
C VAL A 88 2.78 5.15 -5.12
N ARG A 89 2.61 4.30 -4.12
CA ARG A 89 2.64 4.69 -2.70
C ARG A 89 4.00 5.21 -2.23
N PHE A 90 5.07 4.73 -2.85
CA PHE A 90 6.44 5.03 -2.44
C PHE A 90 7.19 5.95 -3.42
N VAL A 91 6.46 6.65 -4.28
CA VAL A 91 7.09 7.55 -5.27
C VAL A 91 7.91 8.66 -4.62
N ALA A 92 7.55 9.10 -3.41
CA ALA A 92 8.30 10.08 -2.65
C ALA A 92 9.70 9.60 -2.21
N GLU A 93 9.97 8.28 -2.23
CA GLU A 93 11.29 7.72 -1.94
C GLU A 93 12.16 7.59 -3.20
N THR A 94 11.53 7.56 -4.38
CA THR A 94 12.20 7.26 -5.65
C THR A 94 12.39 8.50 -6.52
N TYR A 95 11.48 9.46 -6.46
CA TYR A 95 11.45 10.62 -7.33
C TYR A 95 11.43 11.93 -6.53
N THR A 96 12.07 12.96 -7.04
CA THR A 96 11.73 14.34 -6.64
C THR A 96 10.36 14.71 -7.20
N LYS A 97 9.69 15.73 -6.65
CA LYS A 97 8.40 16.21 -7.19
C LYS A 97 8.50 16.60 -8.67
N ALA A 98 9.60 17.21 -9.07
CA ALA A 98 9.85 17.61 -10.44
C ALA A 98 10.02 16.41 -11.38
N ASP A 99 10.78 15.40 -10.95
CA ASP A 99 10.98 14.18 -11.73
C ASP A 99 9.69 13.37 -11.85
N LEU A 100 8.89 13.31 -10.77
CA LEU A 100 7.59 12.66 -10.79
C LEU A 100 6.64 13.37 -11.76
N ALA A 101 6.55 14.70 -11.70
CA ALA A 101 5.76 15.49 -12.65
C ALA A 101 6.21 15.24 -14.10
N LYS A 102 7.52 15.25 -14.35
CA LYS A 102 8.08 14.93 -15.67
C LYS A 102 7.71 13.53 -16.11
N LYS A 103 7.79 12.52 -15.22
CA LYS A 103 7.42 11.13 -15.50
C LYS A 103 5.96 11.00 -15.89
N ILE A 104 5.06 11.73 -15.20
CA ILE A 104 3.62 11.74 -15.53
C ILE A 104 3.41 12.40 -16.90
N LEU A 105 4.04 13.55 -17.15
CA LEU A 105 3.93 14.24 -18.43
C LEU A 105 4.42 13.39 -19.60
N ASP A 106 5.54 12.69 -19.43
CA ASP A 106 6.13 11.87 -20.49
C ASP A 106 5.41 10.53 -20.69
N GLY A 107 4.87 9.97 -19.58
CA GLY A 107 4.33 8.62 -19.57
C GLY A 107 5.42 7.55 -19.63
N VAL A 108 5.00 6.33 -19.93
CA VAL A 108 5.87 5.15 -20.17
C VAL A 108 5.33 4.42 -21.41
N PRO A 109 5.62 4.91 -22.61
CA PRO A 109 5.04 4.35 -23.84
C PRO A 109 5.58 2.96 -24.18
N VAL A 110 6.77 2.63 -23.66
CA VAL A 110 7.39 1.31 -23.83
C VAL A 110 7.58 0.67 -22.48
N VAL A 111 6.87 -0.43 -22.25
CA VAL A 111 6.97 -1.23 -21.02
C VAL A 111 7.97 -2.36 -21.27
N PRO A 112 9.01 -2.50 -20.41
CA PRO A 112 9.96 -3.60 -20.54
C PRO A 112 9.28 -4.96 -20.42
N LYS A 113 9.67 -5.91 -21.28
CA LYS A 113 9.11 -7.25 -21.33
C LYS A 113 9.87 -8.21 -20.42
N ALA A 114 9.15 -9.12 -19.77
CA ALA A 114 9.74 -10.24 -19.01
C ALA A 114 10.33 -11.28 -19.98
N ASP A 115 9.58 -11.64 -21.02
CA ASP A 115 10.05 -12.44 -22.15
C ASP A 115 10.23 -11.53 -23.36
N PRO A 116 11.49 -11.27 -23.80
CA PRO A 116 11.77 -10.43 -24.97
C PRO A 116 11.12 -10.94 -26.27
N SER A 117 10.92 -12.24 -26.40
CA SER A 117 10.32 -12.88 -27.58
C SER A 117 8.78 -12.87 -27.54
N GLY A 118 8.21 -12.67 -26.36
CA GLY A 118 6.77 -12.64 -26.13
C GLY A 118 6.09 -11.35 -26.61
N PRO A 119 4.76 -11.27 -26.51
CA PRO A 119 4.01 -10.09 -26.90
C PRO A 119 4.37 -8.87 -26.05
N ASN A 120 4.11 -7.67 -26.58
CA ASN A 120 4.25 -6.46 -25.76
C ASN A 120 3.21 -6.44 -24.63
N PRO A 121 3.58 -5.92 -23.43
CA PRO A 121 2.61 -5.67 -22.38
C PRO A 121 1.47 -4.78 -22.89
N PRO A 122 0.19 -5.16 -22.67
CA PRO A 122 -0.94 -4.46 -23.24
C PRO A 122 -1.21 -3.08 -22.63
N LEU A 123 -0.74 -2.85 -21.40
CA LEU A 123 -0.96 -1.60 -20.69
C LEU A 123 0.34 -0.78 -20.62
N ALA A 124 0.30 0.43 -21.15
CA ALA A 124 1.36 1.42 -21.07
C ALA A 124 0.82 2.68 -20.42
N MET A 125 1.66 3.40 -19.69
CA MET A 125 1.27 4.68 -19.08
C MET A 125 1.23 5.75 -20.18
N PRO A 126 0.09 6.40 -20.44
CA PRO A 126 -0.01 7.43 -21.46
C PRO A 126 0.77 8.69 -21.05
N SER A 127 1.12 9.51 -22.04
CA SER A 127 1.61 10.88 -21.81
C SER A 127 0.44 11.77 -21.40
N TYR A 128 0.66 12.62 -20.39
CA TYR A 128 -0.30 13.63 -19.95
C TYR A 128 0.07 15.05 -20.42
N ARG A 129 1.03 15.19 -21.36
CA ARG A 129 1.39 16.49 -21.93
C ARG A 129 0.20 17.12 -22.64
N GLY A 130 -0.08 18.39 -22.29
CA GLY A 130 -1.21 19.12 -22.84
C GLY A 130 -2.59 18.67 -22.31
N ILE A 131 -2.62 17.70 -21.41
CA ILE A 131 -3.85 17.20 -20.78
C ILE A 131 -3.97 17.74 -19.34
N VAL A 132 -2.90 17.62 -18.55
CA VAL A 132 -2.87 18.06 -17.15
C VAL A 132 -2.26 19.48 -17.09
N GLY A 133 -2.99 20.41 -16.50
CA GLY A 133 -2.52 21.77 -16.25
C GLY A 133 -1.44 21.82 -15.17
N VAL A 134 -0.67 22.94 -15.14
CA VAL A 134 0.46 23.08 -14.20
C VAL A 134 -0.01 22.97 -12.74
N GLU A 135 -1.11 23.61 -12.38
CA GLU A 135 -1.64 23.59 -11.03
C GLU A 135 -2.21 22.23 -10.66
N GLU A 136 -2.97 21.60 -11.57
CA GLU A 136 -3.46 20.24 -11.39
C GLU A 136 -2.29 19.24 -11.23
N MET A 137 -1.19 19.42 -11.95
CA MET A 137 0.00 18.58 -11.79
C MET A 137 0.60 18.73 -10.41
N ARG A 138 0.68 19.96 -9.89
CA ARG A 138 1.19 20.21 -8.54
C ARG A 138 0.34 19.51 -7.49
N GLU A 139 -0.99 19.67 -7.54
CA GLU A 139 -1.94 19.05 -6.61
C GLU A 139 -1.91 17.50 -6.71
N LEU A 140 -1.83 16.95 -7.92
CA LEU A 140 -1.70 15.52 -8.15
C LEU A 140 -0.41 14.95 -7.55
N VAL A 141 0.72 15.62 -7.76
CA VAL A 141 2.02 15.22 -7.20
C VAL A 141 2.01 15.30 -5.68
N ASP A 142 1.42 16.34 -5.09
CA ASP A 142 1.29 16.48 -3.64
C ASP A 142 0.46 15.34 -3.04
N TYR A 143 -0.64 14.96 -3.69
CA TYR A 143 -1.43 13.79 -3.30
C TYR A 143 -0.60 12.50 -3.39
N LEU A 144 0.09 12.26 -4.49
CA LEU A 144 0.92 11.05 -4.66
C LEU A 144 2.00 10.95 -3.58
N TYR A 145 2.61 12.06 -3.19
CA TYR A 145 3.57 12.10 -2.09
C TYR A 145 2.94 11.80 -0.73
N SER A 146 1.66 12.12 -0.54
CA SER A 146 0.92 11.84 0.69
C SER A 146 0.53 10.38 0.86
N LEU A 147 0.61 9.57 -0.21
CA LEU A 147 0.21 8.15 -0.19
C LEU A 147 1.18 7.26 0.60
N ARG A 148 2.37 7.76 0.91
CA ARG A 148 3.36 7.02 1.69
C ARG A 148 2.79 6.61 3.05
N PRO A 149 2.74 5.30 3.38
CA PRO A 149 2.30 4.85 4.69
C PRO A 149 3.29 5.29 5.78
N PRO A 150 2.81 5.79 6.93
CA PRO A 150 3.68 6.14 8.05
C PRO A 150 4.46 4.90 8.54
N GLY A 151 5.79 5.02 8.61
CA GLY A 151 6.67 3.96 9.14
C GLY A 151 6.98 2.81 8.18
N GLU A 152 6.37 2.76 7.00
CA GLU A 152 6.72 1.79 5.97
C GLU A 152 7.81 2.33 5.04
N ARG A 153 8.67 1.42 4.55
CA ARG A 153 9.66 1.69 3.50
C ARG A 153 9.33 0.87 2.27
N ALA A 154 9.69 1.38 1.09
CA ALA A 154 9.61 0.60 -0.13
C ALA A 154 10.45 -0.68 0.03
N GLN A 155 9.86 -1.81 -0.29
CA GLN A 155 10.56 -3.08 -0.43
C GLN A 155 10.83 -3.28 -1.92
N PHE A 156 12.10 -3.13 -2.30
CA PHE A 156 12.59 -3.34 -3.66
C PHE A 156 13.22 -4.71 -3.79
#